data_ad988b0310441033448655ac92bb48fd
#
_entry.id   ad988b0310441033448655ac92bb48fd
#
_cell.length_a   1.000
_cell.length_b   1.000
_cell.length_c   1.000
_cell.angle_alpha   90.00
_cell.angle_beta   90.00
_cell.angle_gamma   90.00
#
_symmetry.space_group_name_H-M   'P 1'
#
loop_
_entity.id
_entity.type
_entity.pdbx_description
1 polymer ?
#
loop_
_entity_poly.entity_id
_entity_poly.type
_entity_poly.pdbx_seq_one_letter_code
_entity_poly.pdbx_strand_id
1 'polypeptide(L)'
;TYAWWLFIANLLWTVAYDTMYAMVDRDDDLQIGVKSTAILFGKNDVLIVMLLQACALIILWCIGCTINATWPYYTAVLFSALLCVRQYQLIKRRQREGCFTAFIENHYIGLAITLGTALHFYLVW
;
A
#
# COMPACT_ATOMS: atom_id res chain seq x y z
N THR A 1 -18.94 5.17 -10.44
CA THR A 1 -18.76 3.80 -9.97
C THR A 1 -17.31 3.44 -9.79
N TYR A 2 -16.49 3.45 -10.87
CA TYR A 2 -15.05 3.18 -10.72
C TYR A 2 -14.37 4.20 -9.81
N ALA A 3 -14.81 5.44 -9.84
CA ALA A 3 -14.23 6.49 -9.01
C ALA A 3 -14.38 6.19 -7.52
N TRP A 4 -15.50 5.62 -7.10
CA TRP A 4 -15.70 5.24 -5.71
C TRP A 4 -14.76 4.10 -5.29
N TRP A 5 -14.61 3.09 -6.14
CA TRP A 5 -13.71 1.98 -5.86
C TRP A 5 -12.25 2.42 -5.83
N LEU A 6 -11.86 3.29 -6.76
CA LEU A 6 -10.52 3.87 -6.76
C LEU A 6 -10.27 4.70 -5.50
N PHE A 7 -11.27 5.46 -5.08
CA PHE A 7 -11.17 6.25 -3.84
C PHE A 7 -10.96 5.34 -2.63
N ILE A 8 -11.73 4.25 -2.53
CA ILE A 8 -11.60 3.30 -1.43
C ILE A 8 -10.23 2.65 -1.44
N ALA A 9 -9.75 2.20 -2.61
CA ALA A 9 -8.42 1.60 -2.73
C ALA A 9 -7.33 2.58 -2.30
N ASN A 10 -7.42 3.83 -2.74
CA ASN A 10 -6.47 4.87 -2.37
C ASN A 10 -6.51 5.15 -0.87
N LEU A 11 -7.70 5.18 -0.28
CA LEU A 11 -7.86 5.40 1.16
C LEU A 11 -7.21 4.28 1.96
N LEU A 12 -7.46 3.02 1.58
CA LEU A 12 -6.88 1.87 2.25
C LEU A 12 -5.35 1.88 2.16
N TRP A 13 -4.83 2.19 0.97
CA TRP A 13 -3.39 2.27 0.76
C TRP A 13 -2.77 3.41 1.55
N THR A 14 -3.43 4.57 1.58
CA THR A 14 -2.95 5.73 2.32
C THR A 14 -2.86 5.43 3.82
N VAL A 15 -3.90 4.80 4.39
CA VAL A 15 -3.87 4.42 5.81
C VAL A 15 -2.74 3.43 6.07
N ALA A 16 -2.51 2.48 5.16
CA ALA A 16 -1.43 1.50 5.30
C ALA A 16 -0.06 2.19 5.34
N TYR A 17 0.22 3.09 4.39
CA TYR A 17 1.52 3.71 4.33
C TYR A 17 1.70 4.76 5.43
N ASP A 18 0.64 5.44 5.85
CA ASP A 18 0.69 6.34 7.02
C ASP A 18 1.01 5.56 8.29
N THR A 19 0.48 4.34 8.41
CA THR A 19 0.79 3.46 9.54
C THR A 19 2.26 3.05 9.54
N MET A 20 2.82 2.76 8.36
CA MET A 20 4.26 2.47 8.24
C MET A 20 5.10 3.65 8.73
N TYR A 21 4.75 4.86 8.34
CA TYR A 21 5.44 6.05 8.81
C TYR A 21 5.26 6.21 10.33
N ALA A 22 4.06 5.99 10.83
CA ALA A 22 3.77 6.07 12.25
C ALA A 22 4.55 5.02 13.05
N MET A 23 4.85 3.85 12.46
CA MET A 23 5.69 2.84 13.09
C MET A 23 7.12 3.33 13.28
N VAL A 24 7.61 4.18 12.37
CA VAL A 24 8.95 4.80 12.51
C VAL A 24 8.99 5.70 13.75
N ASP A 25 7.92 6.46 13.98
CA ASP A 25 7.84 7.45 15.05
C ASP A 25 7.17 6.93 16.32
N ARG A 26 6.84 5.64 16.39
CA ARG A 26 6.05 5.08 17.49
C ARG A 26 6.61 5.43 18.86
N ASP A 27 7.91 5.23 19.08
CA ASP A 27 8.53 5.46 20.39
C ASP A 27 8.47 6.93 20.76
N ASP A 28 8.75 7.83 19.80
CA ASP A 28 8.67 9.26 20.02
C ASP A 28 7.24 9.70 20.29
N ASP A 29 6.27 9.17 19.55
CA ASP A 29 4.85 9.48 19.71
C ASP A 29 4.35 9.03 21.08
N LEU A 30 4.80 7.89 21.58
CA LEU A 30 4.43 7.40 22.91
C LEU A 30 4.94 8.34 24.00
N GLN A 31 6.16 8.88 23.84
CA GLN A 31 6.78 9.77 24.81
C GLN A 31 6.03 11.09 24.94
N ILE A 32 5.52 11.62 23.83
CA ILE A 32 4.81 12.92 23.82
C ILE A 32 3.30 12.77 23.89
N GLY A 33 2.79 11.54 23.97
CA GLY A 33 1.36 11.31 24.10
C GLY A 33 0.54 11.47 22.83
N VAL A 34 1.20 11.53 21.66
CA VAL A 34 0.51 11.59 20.36
C VAL A 34 -0.04 10.22 20.03
N LYS A 35 -1.29 10.17 19.58
CA LYS A 35 -1.93 8.94 19.13
C LYS A 35 -1.81 8.83 17.61
N SER A 36 -1.19 7.74 17.14
CA SER A 36 -1.04 7.44 15.70
C SER A 36 -1.75 6.14 15.38
N THR A 37 -1.91 5.83 14.08
CA THR A 37 -2.49 4.56 13.66
C THR A 37 -1.65 3.38 14.13
N ALA A 38 -0.31 3.52 14.16
CA ALA A 38 0.55 2.46 14.66
C ALA A 38 0.30 2.15 16.14
N ILE A 39 0.10 3.20 16.95
CA ILE A 39 -0.22 3.05 18.39
C ILE A 39 -1.64 2.49 18.56
N LEU A 40 -2.59 3.01 17.78
CA LEU A 40 -3.98 2.56 17.81
C LEU A 40 -4.11 1.08 17.50
N PHE A 41 -3.39 0.60 16.49
CA PHE A 41 -3.45 -0.80 16.06
C PHE A 41 -2.66 -1.73 17.00
N GLY A 42 -1.71 -1.20 17.75
CA GLY A 42 -0.95 -1.96 18.75
C GLY A 42 -0.24 -3.16 18.15
N LYS A 43 -0.47 -4.33 18.71
CA LYS A 43 0.17 -5.58 18.29
C LYS A 43 -0.26 -6.04 16.90
N ASN A 44 -1.39 -5.55 16.41
CA ASN A 44 -1.95 -5.95 15.11
C ASN A 44 -1.53 -5.02 13.97
N ASP A 45 -0.62 -4.08 14.23
CA ASP A 45 -0.22 -3.06 13.26
C ASP A 45 0.26 -3.66 11.93
N VAL A 46 1.15 -4.64 11.98
CA VAL A 46 1.69 -5.29 10.78
C VAL A 46 0.59 -6.02 10.03
N LEU A 47 -0.24 -6.79 10.75
CA LEU A 47 -1.36 -7.52 10.14
C LEU A 47 -2.33 -6.55 9.45
N ILE A 48 -2.68 -5.47 10.12
CA ILE A 48 -3.63 -4.49 9.57
C ILE A 48 -3.04 -3.81 8.34
N VAL A 49 -1.76 -3.43 8.35
CA VAL A 49 -1.09 -2.86 7.18
C VAL A 49 -1.17 -3.83 6.00
N MET A 50 -0.86 -5.10 6.23
CA MET A 50 -0.89 -6.11 5.16
C MET A 50 -2.30 -6.31 4.63
N LEU A 51 -3.30 -6.36 5.51
CA LEU A 51 -4.70 -6.51 5.11
C LEU A 51 -5.18 -5.31 4.30
N LEU A 52 -4.81 -4.09 4.70
CA LEU A 52 -5.18 -2.88 3.97
C LEU A 52 -4.57 -2.89 2.56
N GLN A 53 -3.29 -3.26 2.44
CA GLN A 53 -2.63 -3.33 1.15
C GLN A 53 -3.24 -4.42 0.27
N ALA A 54 -3.53 -5.59 0.85
CA ALA A 54 -4.14 -6.68 0.11
C ALA A 54 -5.53 -6.28 -0.42
N CYS A 55 -6.34 -5.64 0.40
CA CYS A 55 -7.66 -5.17 -0.02
C CYS A 55 -7.55 -4.15 -1.14
N ALA A 56 -6.61 -3.20 -1.05
CA ALA A 56 -6.40 -2.20 -2.09
C ALA A 56 -6.01 -2.86 -3.41
N LEU A 57 -5.11 -3.83 -3.39
CA LEU A 57 -4.67 -4.55 -4.59
C LEU A 57 -5.80 -5.39 -5.19
N ILE A 58 -6.64 -6.03 -4.35
CA ILE A 58 -7.79 -6.79 -4.81
C ILE A 58 -8.78 -5.87 -5.52
N ILE A 59 -9.04 -4.70 -4.96
CA ILE A 59 -9.94 -3.71 -5.58
C ILE A 59 -9.38 -3.28 -6.93
N LEU A 60 -8.07 -3.01 -7.02
CA LEU A 60 -7.45 -2.63 -8.29
C LEU A 60 -7.54 -3.75 -9.32
N TRP A 61 -7.36 -5.00 -8.91
CA TRP A 61 -7.49 -6.16 -9.81
C TRP A 61 -8.91 -6.26 -10.34
N CYS A 62 -9.92 -6.10 -9.48
CA CYS A 62 -11.33 -6.16 -9.88
C CYS A 62 -11.68 -5.03 -10.83
N ILE A 63 -11.16 -3.82 -10.60
CA ILE A 63 -11.33 -2.70 -11.52
C ILE A 63 -10.75 -3.06 -12.88
N GLY A 64 -9.56 -3.65 -12.91
CA GLY A 64 -8.94 -4.11 -14.15
C GLY A 64 -9.81 -5.09 -14.91
N CYS A 65 -10.39 -6.06 -14.23
CA CYS A 65 -11.30 -7.02 -14.85
C CYS A 65 -12.53 -6.33 -15.46
N THR A 66 -13.06 -5.33 -14.78
CA THR A 66 -14.26 -4.63 -15.22
C THR A 66 -13.99 -3.75 -16.44
N ILE A 67 -12.83 -3.11 -16.52
CA ILE A 67 -12.46 -2.25 -17.65
C ILE A 67 -11.75 -3.01 -18.76
N ASN A 68 -11.62 -4.34 -18.64
CA ASN A 68 -10.90 -5.19 -19.59
C ASN A 68 -9.46 -4.70 -19.78
N ALA A 69 -8.76 -4.51 -18.65
CA ALA A 69 -7.38 -4.03 -18.65
C ALA A 69 -6.46 -4.99 -19.41
N THR A 70 -5.41 -4.44 -20.02
CA THR A 70 -4.42 -5.20 -20.74
C THR A 70 -3.28 -5.65 -19.80
N TRP A 71 -2.34 -6.43 -20.31
CA TRP A 71 -1.29 -7.04 -19.51
C TRP A 71 -0.42 -6.05 -18.71
N PRO A 72 -0.12 -4.80 -19.18
CA PRO A 72 0.68 -3.88 -18.35
C PRO A 72 0.04 -3.58 -17.00
N TYR A 73 -1.30 -3.45 -16.98
CA TYR A 73 -2.03 -3.16 -15.75
C TYR A 73 -1.90 -4.31 -14.76
N TYR A 74 -2.16 -5.55 -15.22
CA TYR A 74 -2.09 -6.71 -14.34
C TYR A 74 -0.66 -6.98 -13.88
N THR A 75 0.33 -6.77 -14.75
CA THR A 75 1.73 -6.91 -14.39
C THR A 75 2.10 -5.93 -13.28
N ALA A 76 1.63 -4.68 -13.37
CA ALA A 76 1.87 -3.68 -12.34
C ALA A 76 1.26 -4.07 -11.00
N VAL A 77 0.04 -4.60 -11.00
CA VAL A 77 -0.63 -5.04 -9.76
C VAL A 77 0.14 -6.21 -9.14
N LEU A 78 0.58 -7.18 -9.94
CA LEU A 78 1.36 -8.31 -9.44
C LEU A 78 2.71 -7.86 -8.89
N PHE A 79 3.39 -6.94 -9.57
CA PHE A 79 4.64 -6.38 -9.09
C PHE A 79 4.43 -5.66 -7.75
N SER A 80 3.34 -4.92 -7.62
CA SER A 80 2.98 -4.26 -6.36
C SER A 80 2.75 -5.28 -5.24
N ALA A 81 2.13 -6.42 -5.55
CA ALA A 81 1.92 -7.48 -4.57
C ALA A 81 3.26 -8.04 -4.08
N LEU A 82 4.24 -8.21 -4.98
CA LEU A 82 5.58 -8.66 -4.59
C LEU A 82 6.26 -7.62 -3.69
N LEU A 83 6.11 -6.33 -4.01
CA LEU A 83 6.64 -5.27 -3.15
C LEU A 83 5.97 -5.27 -1.78
N CYS A 84 4.69 -5.59 -1.70
CA CYS A 84 3.99 -5.70 -0.40
C CYS A 84 4.56 -6.84 0.44
N VAL A 85 4.90 -7.99 -0.17
CA VAL A 85 5.56 -9.09 0.53
C VAL A 85 6.91 -8.63 1.08
N ARG A 86 7.69 -7.91 0.27
CA ARG A 86 8.96 -7.34 0.74
C ARG A 86 8.74 -6.38 1.90
N GLN A 87 7.73 -5.52 1.83
CA GLN A 87 7.40 -4.60 2.91
C GLN A 87 7.04 -5.34 4.20
N TYR A 88 6.30 -6.44 4.09
CA TYR A 88 6.01 -7.27 5.26
C TYR A 88 7.30 -7.74 5.93
N GLN A 89 8.27 -8.22 5.14
CA GLN A 89 9.54 -8.67 5.69
C GLN A 89 10.31 -7.53 6.35
N LEU A 90 10.18 -6.31 5.82
CA LEU A 90 10.85 -5.13 6.39
C LEU A 90 10.22 -4.68 7.71
N ILE A 91 8.89 -4.75 7.83
CA ILE A 91 8.18 -4.17 8.98
C ILE A 91 7.85 -5.21 10.06
N LYS A 92 7.93 -6.51 9.77
CA LYS A 92 7.47 -7.54 10.70
C LYS A 92 8.16 -7.52 12.05
N ARG A 93 9.42 -7.06 12.09
CA ARG A 93 10.18 -6.94 13.34
C ARG A 93 10.00 -5.60 14.02
N ARG A 94 9.26 -4.69 13.42
CA ARG A 94 8.95 -3.36 13.93
C ARG A 94 10.19 -2.52 14.24
N GLN A 95 11.30 -2.80 13.55
CA GLN A 95 12.52 -1.99 13.67
C GLN A 95 12.33 -0.70 12.89
N ARG A 96 12.82 0.41 13.47
CA ARG A 96 12.65 1.73 12.87
C ARG A 96 13.20 1.80 11.45
N GLU A 97 14.41 1.25 11.22
CA GLU A 97 15.04 1.29 9.90
C GLU A 97 14.24 0.51 8.86
N GLY A 98 13.74 -0.68 9.22
CA GLY A 98 12.92 -1.48 8.32
C GLY A 98 11.62 -0.80 7.97
N CYS A 99 10.94 -0.22 8.96
CA CYS A 99 9.69 0.51 8.73
C CYS A 99 9.91 1.73 7.86
N PHE A 100 11.01 2.47 8.09
CA PHE A 100 11.34 3.64 7.29
C PHE A 100 11.64 3.24 5.85
N THR A 101 12.40 2.15 5.64
CA THR A 101 12.70 1.63 4.31
C THR A 101 11.41 1.24 3.59
N ALA A 102 10.50 0.54 4.28
CA ALA A 102 9.21 0.16 3.71
C ALA A 102 8.39 1.38 3.31
N PHE A 103 8.36 2.40 4.16
CA PHE A 103 7.66 3.65 3.87
C PHE A 103 8.22 4.33 2.61
N ILE A 104 9.54 4.43 2.51
CA ILE A 104 10.19 5.06 1.36
C ILE A 104 9.94 4.24 0.09
N GLU A 105 10.07 2.91 0.15
CA GLU A 105 9.88 2.05 -1.01
C GLU A 105 8.43 1.97 -1.46
N ASN A 106 7.49 2.43 -0.62
CA ASN A 106 6.07 2.42 -0.97
C ASN A 106 5.77 3.25 -2.23
N HIS A 107 6.59 4.26 -2.52
CA HIS A 107 6.41 5.05 -3.74
C HIS A 107 6.61 4.22 -5.02
N TYR A 108 7.38 3.13 -4.95
CA TYR A 108 7.55 2.24 -6.10
C TYR A 108 6.24 1.54 -6.47
N ILE A 109 5.38 1.25 -5.49
CA ILE A 109 4.05 0.68 -5.76
C ILE A 109 3.21 1.69 -6.54
N GLY A 110 3.18 2.94 -6.08
CA GLY A 110 2.46 4.00 -6.78
C GLY A 110 2.97 4.21 -8.19
N LEU A 111 4.29 4.22 -8.35
CA LEU A 111 4.92 4.38 -9.67
C LEU A 111 4.55 3.21 -10.59
N ALA A 112 4.64 1.96 -10.09
CA ALA A 112 4.31 0.78 -10.87
C ALA A 112 2.86 0.80 -11.34
N ILE A 113 1.92 1.12 -10.44
CA ILE A 113 0.49 1.20 -10.77
C ILE A 113 0.24 2.30 -11.81
N THR A 114 0.88 3.46 -11.63
CA THR A 114 0.74 4.59 -12.55
C THR A 114 1.26 4.22 -13.95
N LEU A 115 2.45 3.62 -14.02
CA LEU A 115 3.03 3.20 -15.29
C LEU A 115 2.19 2.12 -15.97
N GLY A 116 1.72 1.12 -15.20
CA GLY A 116 0.88 0.06 -15.74
C GLY A 116 -0.43 0.59 -16.29
N THR A 117 -1.05 1.53 -15.58
CA THR A 117 -2.30 2.15 -16.01
C THR A 117 -2.06 3.00 -17.27
N ALA A 118 -0.99 3.78 -17.29
CA ALA A 118 -0.64 4.61 -18.44
C ALA A 118 -0.37 3.75 -19.68
N LEU A 119 0.38 2.66 -19.52
CA LEU A 119 0.66 1.75 -20.62
C LEU A 119 -0.61 1.05 -21.11
N HIS A 120 -1.50 0.67 -20.20
CA HIS A 120 -2.79 0.11 -20.59
C HIS A 120 -3.55 1.06 -21.52
N PHE A 121 -3.69 2.32 -21.12
CA PHE A 121 -4.41 3.29 -21.93
C PHE A 121 -3.67 3.62 -23.22
N TYR A 122 -2.35 3.61 -23.21
CA TYR A 122 -1.57 3.81 -24.42
C TYR A 122 -1.82 2.69 -25.44
N LEU A 123 -1.90 1.44 -24.98
CA LEU A 123 -2.14 0.30 -25.87
C LEU A 123 -3.57 0.23 -26.39
N VAL A 124 -4.54 0.76 -25.62
CA VAL A 124 -5.95 0.75 -25.99
C VAL A 124 -6.29 1.93 -26.92
N TRP A 125 -5.61 3.06 -26.73
CA TRP A 125 -5.79 4.25 -27.55
C TRP A 125 -4.81 4.25 -28.73
#